data_3918033eabbc2d0f332cd71e8aaf5246
#
_entry.id   3918033eabbc2d0f332cd71e8aaf5246
#
_cell.length_a   1.000
_cell.length_b   1.000
_cell.length_c   1.000
_cell.angle_alpha   90.00
_cell.angle_beta   90.00
_cell.angle_gamma   90.00
#
_symmetry.space_group_name_H-M   'P 1'
#
loop_
_entity.id
_entity.type
_entity.pdbx_description
1 polymer ?
#
loop_
_entity_poly.entity_id
_entity_poly.type
_entity_poly.pdbx_seq_one_letter_code
_entity_poly.pdbx_strand_id
1 'polypeptide(L)'
;MQAKNRIVATLKGDGKIRLIEEAIPEIKDGWVLIKTSKSLVSPGTELKGWDALAGQKTEPNLLPKPKKFGYSLSGVVQDMGHGVTRLKKGMRVAAIGAGYALHTNYALVPQNLCIEIPQNVSDDDASYAMLMATAMQAVRRADVSIGEYYIISGLGIVGLLSGKLLQMSGCFVAGIDQHQERVDLAKQWGFDDSFLVTDEKLDEKLDAFTYNEGFDGAIVAFGGPADQAMDTIVNHTRIQPDLHHTGTVVTVGWPKFTYDGEIGKMNNIDLRRSSRTGAGYHDAEWEISGKDYPPVLVRWSTLRNLDLCMKLLEKKKIDVSKLTTHHIPLKNVEMEIDKIIDHPEKILGVIFEN
;
A
#
# COMPACT_ATOMS: atom_id res chain seq x y z
N MET A 1 8.33 32.65 13.68
CA MET A 1 6.97 32.40 14.26
C MET A 1 6.57 30.98 13.90
N GLN A 2 6.04 30.23 14.87
CA GLN A 2 5.50 28.88 14.60
C GLN A 2 4.18 29.02 13.85
N ALA A 3 3.96 28.20 12.81
CA ALA A 3 2.70 28.21 12.08
C ALA A 3 1.53 27.91 13.05
N LYS A 4 0.45 28.64 12.95
CA LYS A 4 -0.75 28.43 13.77
C LYS A 4 -1.79 27.57 13.08
N ASN A 5 -1.84 27.61 11.75
CA ASN A 5 -2.79 26.90 10.92
C ASN A 5 -2.09 25.91 9.98
N ARG A 6 -2.83 24.89 9.56
CA ARG A 6 -2.46 23.94 8.52
C ARG A 6 -3.52 23.86 7.44
N ILE A 7 -3.12 23.46 6.25
CA ILE A 7 -4.02 23.08 5.16
C ILE A 7 -4.13 21.57 5.10
N VAL A 8 -5.34 21.04 4.86
CA VAL A 8 -5.60 19.59 4.84
C VAL A 8 -6.47 19.25 3.64
N ALA A 9 -6.07 18.23 2.89
CA ALA A 9 -6.87 17.72 1.79
C ALA A 9 -8.09 16.94 2.30
N THR A 10 -9.24 17.14 1.62
CA THR A 10 -10.52 16.54 1.96
C THR A 10 -11.26 16.02 0.75
N LEU A 11 -12.13 15.04 0.97
CA LEU A 11 -13.05 14.46 0.02
C LEU A 11 -14.49 14.71 0.46
N LYS A 12 -15.39 15.02 -0.46
CA LYS A 12 -16.82 15.18 -0.20
C LYS A 12 -17.69 14.15 -0.91
N GLY A 13 -17.09 13.30 -1.77
CA GLY A 13 -17.82 12.27 -2.52
C GLY A 13 -18.41 12.77 -3.84
N ASP A 14 -17.84 13.80 -4.41
CA ASP A 14 -18.23 14.43 -5.68
C ASP A 14 -17.10 14.43 -6.71
N GLY A 15 -16.16 13.52 -6.56
CA GLY A 15 -15.03 13.37 -7.48
C GLY A 15 -13.97 14.44 -7.37
N LYS A 16 -14.01 15.29 -6.34
CA LYS A 16 -13.07 16.40 -6.14
C LYS A 16 -12.31 16.27 -4.84
N ILE A 17 -11.03 16.65 -4.89
CA ILE A 17 -10.21 16.88 -3.70
C ILE A 17 -10.21 18.37 -3.41
N ARG A 18 -10.46 18.76 -2.16
CA ARG A 18 -10.47 20.17 -1.72
C ARG A 18 -9.57 20.38 -0.53
N LEU A 19 -9.10 21.61 -0.38
CA LEU A 19 -8.30 22.00 0.76
C LEU A 19 -9.18 22.74 1.78
N ILE A 20 -8.96 22.45 3.04
CA ILE A 20 -9.49 23.23 4.16
C ILE A 20 -8.34 23.76 4.99
N GLU A 21 -8.53 24.94 5.59
CA GLU A 21 -7.63 25.49 6.58
C GLU A 21 -8.19 25.24 7.98
N GLU A 22 -7.32 24.80 8.90
CA GLU A 22 -7.69 24.61 10.30
C GLU A 22 -6.49 24.88 11.22
N ALA A 23 -6.75 25.11 12.51
CA ALA A 23 -5.67 25.22 13.49
C ALA A 23 -4.86 23.92 13.56
N ILE A 24 -3.54 24.05 13.74
CA ILE A 24 -2.68 22.88 14.05
C ILE A 24 -3.15 22.32 15.40
N PRO A 25 -3.47 21.00 15.49
CA PRO A 25 -3.89 20.41 16.75
C PRO A 25 -2.81 20.52 17.83
N GLU A 26 -3.23 20.58 19.10
CA GLU A 26 -2.32 20.55 20.24
C GLU A 26 -1.49 19.26 20.27
N ILE A 27 -0.19 19.41 20.57
CA ILE A 27 0.73 18.28 20.63
C ILE A 27 0.51 17.53 21.95
N LYS A 28 0.18 16.25 21.85
CA LYS A 28 -0.08 15.38 22.98
C LYS A 28 1.19 14.60 23.38
N ASP A 29 1.20 14.03 24.59
CA ASP A 29 2.27 13.16 25.05
C ASP A 29 2.44 11.95 24.13
N GLY A 30 3.69 11.64 23.75
CA GLY A 30 4.02 10.58 22.82
C GLY A 30 3.78 10.90 21.33
N TRP A 31 3.38 12.15 21.00
CA TRP A 31 3.10 12.57 19.62
C TRP A 31 4.18 13.52 19.09
N VAL A 32 4.32 13.52 17.77
CA VAL A 32 5.23 14.43 17.06
C VAL A 32 4.48 15.26 16.03
N LEU A 33 4.81 16.55 15.97
CA LEU A 33 4.39 17.46 14.92
C LEU A 33 5.42 17.41 13.80
N ILE A 34 4.99 17.02 12.61
CA ILE A 34 5.83 16.88 11.42
C ILE A 34 5.46 17.99 10.45
N LYS A 35 6.46 18.77 10.01
CA LYS A 35 6.34 19.60 8.81
C LYS A 35 6.48 18.67 7.62
N THR A 36 5.39 18.42 6.92
CA THR A 36 5.33 17.46 5.81
C THR A 36 6.10 18.02 4.60
N SER A 37 6.91 17.18 3.98
CA SER A 37 7.55 17.44 2.69
C SER A 37 6.75 16.82 1.56
N LYS A 38 6.45 15.53 1.68
CA LYS A 38 5.77 14.72 0.66
C LYS A 38 4.71 13.84 1.30
N SER A 39 3.62 13.57 0.60
CA SER A 39 2.63 12.57 1.02
C SER A 39 2.10 11.79 -0.17
N LEU A 40 2.11 10.46 -0.06
CA LEU A 40 1.70 9.55 -1.12
C LEU A 40 0.22 9.20 -1.01
N VAL A 41 -0.53 9.40 -2.09
CA VAL A 41 -1.93 8.95 -2.20
C VAL A 41 -1.98 7.44 -2.39
N SER A 42 -2.81 6.78 -1.60
CA SER A 42 -3.14 5.36 -1.76
C SER A 42 -4.50 5.21 -2.43
N PRO A 43 -4.54 5.02 -3.77
CA PRO A 43 -5.80 5.10 -4.50
C PRO A 43 -6.87 4.12 -3.97
N GLY A 44 -6.48 2.86 -3.75
CA GLY A 44 -7.41 1.81 -3.32
C GLY A 44 -8.08 2.09 -1.98
N THR A 45 -7.31 2.53 -0.98
CA THR A 45 -7.81 2.75 0.39
C THR A 45 -8.48 4.10 0.56
N GLU A 46 -7.91 5.15 -0.01
CA GLU A 46 -8.36 6.53 0.23
C GLU A 46 -9.47 6.94 -0.71
N LEU A 47 -9.41 6.51 -1.99
CA LEU A 47 -10.29 6.95 -3.07
C LEU A 47 -11.21 5.83 -3.57
N LYS A 48 -11.01 4.58 -3.16
CA LYS A 48 -11.58 3.35 -3.74
C LYS A 48 -11.12 3.08 -5.19
N GLY A 49 -10.05 3.74 -5.62
CA GLY A 49 -9.51 3.73 -6.97
C GLY A 49 -9.63 5.11 -7.64
N TRP A 50 -8.76 5.38 -8.60
CA TRP A 50 -8.85 6.59 -9.40
C TRP A 50 -10.11 6.59 -10.27
N ASP A 51 -10.51 5.43 -10.82
CA ASP A 51 -11.76 5.25 -11.54
C ASP A 51 -13.00 5.60 -10.69
N ALA A 52 -12.99 5.18 -9.42
CA ALA A 52 -14.08 5.48 -8.51
C ALA A 52 -14.16 6.98 -8.18
N LEU A 53 -13.01 7.66 -8.05
CA LEU A 53 -12.98 9.11 -7.86
C LEU A 53 -13.50 9.82 -9.13
N ALA A 54 -13.07 9.39 -10.33
CA ALA A 54 -13.55 9.91 -11.61
C ALA A 54 -15.07 9.74 -11.75
N GLY A 55 -15.59 8.54 -11.48
CA GLY A 55 -17.01 8.23 -11.55
C GLY A 55 -17.88 9.10 -10.63
N GLN A 56 -17.35 9.54 -9.48
CA GLN A 56 -18.06 10.46 -8.59
C GLN A 56 -18.31 11.86 -9.19
N LYS A 57 -17.64 12.24 -10.28
CA LYS A 57 -17.97 13.48 -11.02
C LYS A 57 -19.34 13.40 -11.67
N THR A 58 -19.72 12.22 -12.16
CA THR A 58 -21.00 11.98 -12.84
C THR A 58 -22.07 11.41 -11.90
N GLU A 59 -21.65 10.55 -10.97
CA GLU A 59 -22.52 9.91 -9.97
C GLU A 59 -22.01 10.20 -8.54
N PRO A 60 -22.31 11.40 -8.00
CA PRO A 60 -21.81 11.79 -6.69
C PRO A 60 -22.38 10.91 -5.56
N ASN A 61 -21.51 10.51 -4.63
CA ASN A 61 -21.89 9.90 -3.36
C ASN A 61 -21.53 10.83 -2.20
N LEU A 62 -22.34 11.86 -2.03
CA LEU A 62 -22.03 12.98 -1.14
C LEU A 62 -21.96 12.55 0.32
N LEU A 63 -20.87 12.93 0.97
CA LEU A 63 -20.69 12.76 2.41
C LEU A 63 -21.36 13.93 3.17
N PRO A 64 -21.91 13.68 4.37
CA PRO A 64 -22.52 14.72 5.21
C PRO A 64 -21.55 15.87 5.54
N LYS A 65 -20.27 15.53 5.73
CA LYS A 65 -19.17 16.47 5.98
C LYS A 65 -17.95 16.09 5.16
N PRO A 66 -17.09 17.05 4.77
CA PRO A 66 -15.81 16.73 4.13
C PRO A 66 -14.98 15.80 5.02
N LYS A 67 -14.43 14.74 4.44
CA LYS A 67 -13.59 13.75 5.11
C LYS A 67 -12.12 14.05 4.80
N LYS A 68 -11.32 14.32 5.84
CA LYS A 68 -9.86 14.39 5.72
C LYS A 68 -9.32 13.00 5.35
N PHE A 69 -8.28 12.96 4.53
CA PHE A 69 -7.67 11.70 4.12
C PHE A 69 -6.15 11.82 4.06
N GLY A 70 -5.47 10.70 3.95
CA GLY A 70 -4.02 10.55 4.01
C GLY A 70 -3.61 9.57 5.11
N TYR A 71 -2.54 8.82 4.84
CA TYR A 71 -1.97 7.92 5.84
C TYR A 71 -0.50 7.53 5.60
N SER A 72 0.17 8.20 4.65
CA SER A 72 1.59 7.98 4.36
C SER A 72 2.26 9.29 3.93
N LEU A 73 3.28 9.70 4.66
CA LEU A 73 4.02 10.93 4.39
C LEU A 73 5.49 10.83 4.80
N SER A 74 6.28 11.78 4.31
CA SER A 74 7.63 12.10 4.77
C SER A 74 7.74 13.57 5.14
N GLY A 75 8.64 13.90 6.04
CA GLY A 75 8.86 15.29 6.46
C GLY A 75 9.89 15.40 7.57
N VAL A 76 9.86 16.54 8.26
CA VAL A 76 10.81 16.87 9.33
C VAL A 76 10.06 17.08 10.64
N VAL A 77 10.55 16.48 11.72
CA VAL A 77 10.02 16.69 13.07
C VAL A 77 10.20 18.16 13.44
N GLN A 78 9.09 18.88 13.54
CA GLN A 78 9.04 20.30 13.88
C GLN A 78 9.01 20.51 15.40
N ASP A 79 8.21 19.70 16.09
CA ASP A 79 8.06 19.73 17.54
C ASP A 79 7.54 18.38 18.05
N MET A 80 7.55 18.17 19.40
CA MET A 80 7.15 16.89 19.98
C MET A 80 6.58 17.08 21.39
N GLY A 81 5.67 16.17 21.78
CA GLY A 81 5.12 16.10 23.11
C GLY A 81 6.06 15.43 24.12
N HIS A 82 5.66 15.50 25.39
CA HIS A 82 6.39 14.80 26.45
C HIS A 82 6.39 13.28 26.17
N GLY A 83 7.44 12.57 26.62
CA GLY A 83 7.57 11.11 26.47
C GLY A 83 7.99 10.63 25.08
N VAL A 84 8.25 11.53 24.12
CA VAL A 84 8.86 11.14 22.85
C VAL A 84 10.35 10.86 23.08
N THR A 85 10.77 9.62 22.87
CA THR A 85 12.14 9.15 23.18
C THR A 85 12.95 8.74 21.96
N ARG A 86 12.27 8.35 20.86
CA ARG A 86 12.91 7.79 19.67
C ARG A 86 13.26 8.84 18.60
N LEU A 87 12.63 9.99 18.64
CA LEU A 87 12.72 11.02 17.61
C LEU A 87 13.27 12.31 18.20
N LYS A 88 13.83 13.18 17.35
CA LYS A 88 14.39 14.47 17.73
C LYS A 88 13.92 15.55 16.77
N LYS A 89 13.79 16.79 17.26
CA LYS A 89 13.51 17.96 16.43
C LYS A 89 14.56 18.12 15.33
N GLY A 90 14.11 18.36 14.11
CA GLY A 90 14.96 18.44 12.91
C GLY A 90 15.23 17.08 12.24
N MET A 91 14.84 15.96 12.83
CA MET A 91 14.99 14.63 12.22
C MET A 91 14.05 14.47 11.04
N ARG A 92 14.54 13.92 9.92
CA ARG A 92 13.71 13.50 8.79
C ARG A 92 13.03 12.18 9.12
N VAL A 93 11.71 12.11 8.90
CA VAL A 93 10.92 10.92 9.24
C VAL A 93 9.92 10.58 8.13
N ALA A 94 9.75 9.29 7.88
CA ALA A 94 8.56 8.75 7.25
C ALA A 94 7.52 8.47 8.34
N ALA A 95 6.28 8.85 8.11
CA ALA A 95 5.20 8.68 9.06
C ALA A 95 3.97 8.07 8.39
N ILE A 96 3.28 7.21 9.14
CA ILE A 96 2.10 6.49 8.67
C ILE A 96 0.92 6.66 9.62
N GLY A 97 -0.25 6.29 9.16
CA GLY A 97 -1.43 6.18 10.02
C GLY A 97 -2.65 6.95 9.51
N ALA A 98 -3.74 6.22 9.30
CA ALA A 98 -5.02 6.80 8.88
C ALA A 98 -5.56 7.77 9.94
N GLY A 99 -5.86 9.00 9.53
CA GLY A 99 -6.27 10.07 10.42
C GLY A 99 -5.11 10.82 11.10
N TYR A 100 -3.87 10.33 10.98
CA TYR A 100 -2.67 10.94 11.54
C TYR A 100 -1.78 11.55 10.46
N ALA A 101 -1.22 10.70 9.59
CA ALA A 101 -0.34 11.10 8.48
C ALA A 101 -1.17 11.59 7.27
N LEU A 102 -1.96 12.63 7.47
CA LEU A 102 -2.87 13.20 6.49
C LEU A 102 -2.12 13.89 5.34
N HIS A 103 -2.79 14.10 4.22
CA HIS A 103 -2.31 15.01 3.18
C HIS A 103 -2.44 16.45 3.64
N THR A 104 -1.40 16.98 4.26
CA THR A 104 -1.36 18.27 4.94
C THR A 104 0.06 18.80 5.00
N ASN A 105 0.22 20.10 5.18
CA ASN A 105 1.55 20.69 5.41
C ASN A 105 2.09 20.49 6.84
N TYR A 106 1.21 20.17 7.83
CA TYR A 106 1.61 19.81 9.19
C TYR A 106 0.78 18.63 9.69
N ALA A 107 1.43 17.52 9.96
CA ALA A 107 0.80 16.32 10.50
C ALA A 107 1.17 16.10 11.96
N LEU A 108 0.22 15.61 12.75
CA LEU A 108 0.44 15.18 14.13
C LEU A 108 0.30 13.67 14.20
N VAL A 109 1.38 12.97 14.55
CA VAL A 109 1.48 11.51 14.43
C VAL A 109 2.09 10.91 15.71
N PRO A 110 1.57 9.77 16.23
CA PRO A 110 2.18 9.02 17.32
C PRO A 110 3.62 8.56 16.98
N GLN A 111 4.51 8.58 17.97
CA GLN A 111 5.94 8.35 17.73
C GLN A 111 6.27 6.96 17.13
N ASN A 112 5.52 5.91 17.47
CA ASN A 112 5.78 4.55 16.95
C ASN A 112 5.29 4.34 15.51
N LEU A 113 4.52 5.30 14.98
CA LEU A 113 4.14 5.32 13.57
C LEU A 113 5.11 6.16 12.71
N CYS A 114 6.22 6.60 13.29
CA CYS A 114 7.27 7.34 12.62
C CYS A 114 8.59 6.56 12.62
N ILE A 115 9.32 6.62 11.51
CA ILE A 115 10.65 6.04 11.35
C ILE A 115 11.62 7.05 10.75
N GLU A 116 12.87 7.07 11.22
CA GLU A 116 13.91 7.94 10.66
C GLU A 116 14.20 7.59 9.20
N ILE A 117 14.35 8.60 8.36
CA ILE A 117 14.73 8.47 6.95
C ILE A 117 16.26 8.53 6.85
N PRO A 118 16.93 7.49 6.29
CA PRO A 118 18.36 7.52 6.01
C PRO A 118 18.74 8.68 5.09
N GLN A 119 19.98 9.19 5.21
CA GLN A 119 20.44 10.38 4.47
C GLN A 119 20.32 10.25 2.97
N ASN A 120 20.58 9.07 2.41
CA ASN A 120 20.55 8.79 0.97
C ASN A 120 19.17 8.35 0.45
N VAL A 121 18.13 8.36 1.28
CA VAL A 121 16.74 8.11 0.88
C VAL A 121 16.03 9.44 0.67
N SER A 122 15.36 9.59 -0.47
CA SER A 122 14.58 10.79 -0.77
C SER A 122 13.30 10.86 0.06
N ASP A 123 12.73 12.05 0.22
CA ASP A 123 11.41 12.22 0.85
C ASP A 123 10.29 11.58 0.01
N ASP A 124 10.44 11.57 -1.32
CA ASP A 124 9.53 10.91 -2.24
C ASP A 124 9.49 9.40 -1.96
N ASP A 125 10.66 8.74 -1.98
CA ASP A 125 10.74 7.29 -1.73
C ASP A 125 10.26 6.93 -0.33
N ALA A 126 10.61 7.73 0.66
CA ALA A 126 10.20 7.52 2.05
C ALA A 126 8.68 7.65 2.25
N SER A 127 7.98 8.43 1.40
CA SER A 127 6.53 8.56 1.44
C SER A 127 5.79 7.25 1.11
N TYR A 128 6.46 6.27 0.50
CA TYR A 128 5.94 4.92 0.24
C TYR A 128 5.91 4.01 1.47
N ALA A 129 6.43 4.42 2.62
CA ALA A 129 6.62 3.58 3.81
C ALA A 129 5.37 2.77 4.21
N MET A 130 4.18 3.38 4.19
CA MET A 130 2.92 2.70 4.53
C MET A 130 2.60 1.57 3.54
N LEU A 131 2.70 1.84 2.25
CA LEU A 131 2.35 0.87 1.21
C LEU A 131 3.39 -0.24 1.11
N MET A 132 4.68 0.08 1.29
CA MET A 132 5.76 -0.91 1.39
C MET A 132 5.55 -1.84 2.59
N ALA A 133 5.26 -1.28 3.77
CA ALA A 133 5.03 -2.09 4.97
C ALA A 133 3.74 -2.94 4.86
N THR A 134 2.71 -2.45 4.16
CA THR A 134 1.50 -3.23 3.85
C THR A 134 1.81 -4.41 2.93
N ALA A 135 2.57 -4.19 1.86
CA ALA A 135 3.02 -5.23 0.94
C ALA A 135 3.92 -6.25 1.67
N MET A 136 4.84 -5.78 2.51
CA MET A 136 5.70 -6.64 3.33
C MET A 136 4.89 -7.52 4.29
N GLN A 137 3.85 -6.99 4.90
CA GLN A 137 2.95 -7.78 5.75
C GLN A 137 2.21 -8.85 4.93
N ALA A 138 1.82 -8.57 3.68
CA ALA A 138 1.20 -9.56 2.80
C ALA A 138 2.16 -10.72 2.49
N VAL A 139 3.39 -10.43 2.12
CA VAL A 139 4.41 -11.45 1.87
C VAL A 139 4.71 -12.28 3.13
N ARG A 140 4.77 -11.66 4.31
CA ARG A 140 4.91 -12.40 5.57
C ARG A 140 3.72 -13.31 5.87
N ARG A 141 2.51 -12.90 5.47
CA ARG A 141 1.30 -13.73 5.62
C ARG A 141 1.26 -14.87 4.60
N ALA A 142 1.92 -14.71 3.45
CA ALA A 142 2.08 -15.78 2.47
C ALA A 142 2.98 -16.91 2.97
N ASP A 143 3.95 -16.60 3.86
CA ASP A 143 4.84 -17.59 4.50
C ASP A 143 5.67 -18.36 3.48
N VAL A 144 6.32 -17.62 2.58
CA VAL A 144 6.94 -18.12 1.37
C VAL A 144 8.27 -18.82 1.58
N SER A 145 8.60 -19.75 0.68
CA SER A 145 9.89 -20.43 0.56
C SER A 145 10.59 -20.12 -0.76
N ILE A 146 11.90 -20.29 -0.80
CA ILE A 146 12.71 -20.09 -2.01
C ILE A 146 12.27 -21.09 -3.10
N GLY A 147 12.08 -20.61 -4.33
CA GLY A 147 11.73 -21.42 -5.49
C GLY A 147 10.23 -21.56 -5.74
N GLU A 148 9.39 -21.03 -4.86
CA GLU A 148 7.94 -21.02 -5.05
C GLU A 148 7.49 -20.08 -6.16
N TYR A 149 6.41 -20.44 -6.84
CA TYR A 149 5.73 -19.66 -7.87
C TYR A 149 4.54 -18.93 -7.31
N TYR A 150 4.51 -17.62 -7.47
CA TYR A 150 3.41 -16.78 -6.96
C TYR A 150 2.77 -15.95 -8.08
N ILE A 151 1.44 -15.86 -8.04
CA ILE A 151 0.69 -14.95 -8.90
C ILE A 151 0.21 -13.73 -8.11
N ILE A 152 0.45 -12.53 -8.65
CA ILE A 152 -0.09 -11.27 -8.13
C ILE A 152 -1.29 -10.86 -8.96
N SER A 153 -2.46 -10.83 -8.35
CA SER A 153 -3.68 -10.31 -8.98
C SER A 153 -3.93 -8.88 -8.53
N GLY A 154 -3.84 -7.94 -9.48
CA GLY A 154 -3.89 -6.50 -9.26
C GLY A 154 -2.50 -5.87 -9.14
N LEU A 155 -2.04 -5.23 -10.22
CA LEU A 155 -0.72 -4.58 -10.35
C LEU A 155 -0.78 -3.08 -10.01
N GLY A 156 -1.56 -2.72 -8.99
CA GLY A 156 -1.44 -1.43 -8.31
C GLY A 156 -0.18 -1.36 -7.45
N ILE A 157 0.04 -0.23 -6.76
CA ILE A 157 1.27 -0.01 -5.95
C ILE A 157 1.54 -1.18 -4.97
N VAL A 158 0.52 -1.63 -4.24
CA VAL A 158 0.69 -2.72 -3.24
C VAL A 158 1.00 -4.05 -3.93
N GLY A 159 0.34 -4.36 -5.06
CA GLY A 159 0.62 -5.58 -5.82
C GLY A 159 2.02 -5.61 -6.38
N LEU A 160 2.45 -4.52 -7.02
CA LEU A 160 3.82 -4.38 -7.54
C LEU A 160 4.85 -4.54 -6.42
N LEU A 161 4.68 -3.81 -5.30
CA LEU A 161 5.57 -3.93 -4.14
C LEU A 161 5.58 -5.35 -3.54
N SER A 162 4.42 -6.03 -3.49
CA SER A 162 4.34 -7.41 -3.01
C SER A 162 5.11 -8.37 -3.91
N GLY A 163 4.94 -8.26 -5.22
CA GLY A 163 5.68 -9.10 -6.17
C GLY A 163 7.18 -8.88 -6.09
N LYS A 164 7.64 -7.63 -5.96
CA LYS A 164 9.06 -7.35 -5.77
C LYS A 164 9.62 -7.95 -4.48
N LEU A 165 8.87 -7.89 -3.39
CA LEU A 165 9.27 -8.49 -2.12
C LEU A 165 9.27 -10.03 -2.17
N LEU A 166 8.34 -10.65 -2.91
CA LEU A 166 8.34 -12.10 -3.19
C LEU A 166 9.59 -12.51 -3.96
N GLN A 167 9.93 -11.79 -5.04
CA GLN A 167 11.18 -12.05 -5.81
C GLN A 167 12.42 -11.92 -4.92
N MET A 168 12.47 -10.90 -4.04
CA MET A 168 13.55 -10.74 -3.06
C MET A 168 13.60 -11.87 -2.02
N SER A 169 12.49 -12.59 -1.82
CA SER A 169 12.41 -13.78 -0.97
C SER A 169 12.75 -15.07 -1.71
N GLY A 170 13.06 -14.97 -3.02
CA GLY A 170 13.47 -16.10 -3.87
C GLY A 170 12.34 -16.78 -4.61
N CYS A 171 11.16 -16.15 -4.68
CA CYS A 171 10.02 -16.67 -5.46
C CYS A 171 10.09 -16.22 -6.93
N PHE A 172 9.49 -17.00 -7.82
CA PHE A 172 9.15 -16.59 -9.18
C PHE A 172 7.77 -15.94 -9.19
N VAL A 173 7.63 -14.80 -9.87
CA VAL A 173 6.42 -13.97 -9.76
C VAL A 173 5.83 -13.65 -11.13
N ALA A 174 4.60 -14.09 -11.36
CA ALA A 174 3.74 -13.61 -12.44
C ALA A 174 2.74 -12.56 -11.91
N GLY A 175 2.41 -11.58 -12.75
CA GLY A 175 1.40 -10.56 -12.44
C GLY A 175 0.23 -10.59 -13.41
N ILE A 176 -0.99 -10.30 -12.93
CA ILE A 176 -2.17 -10.08 -13.78
C ILE A 176 -2.89 -8.79 -13.41
N ASP A 177 -3.31 -8.03 -14.42
CA ASP A 177 -4.11 -6.81 -14.24
C ASP A 177 -5.05 -6.59 -15.43
N GLN A 178 -6.08 -5.77 -15.26
CA GLN A 178 -6.99 -5.38 -16.33
C GLN A 178 -6.44 -4.23 -17.19
N HIS A 179 -5.40 -3.52 -16.74
CA HIS A 179 -4.79 -2.38 -17.44
C HIS A 179 -3.45 -2.78 -18.05
N GLN A 180 -3.33 -2.60 -19.38
CA GLN A 180 -2.10 -2.95 -20.10
C GLN A 180 -0.88 -2.17 -19.58
N GLU A 181 -1.08 -0.89 -19.23
CA GLU A 181 -0.01 -0.02 -18.70
C GLU A 181 0.60 -0.58 -17.41
N ARG A 182 -0.19 -1.22 -16.56
CA ARG A 182 0.29 -1.85 -15.32
C ARG A 182 1.00 -3.17 -15.58
N VAL A 183 0.51 -3.94 -16.55
CA VAL A 183 1.17 -5.16 -17.03
C VAL A 183 2.56 -4.82 -17.59
N ASP A 184 2.65 -3.80 -18.45
CA ASP A 184 3.92 -3.35 -19.03
C ASP A 184 4.88 -2.82 -17.98
N LEU A 185 4.36 -2.04 -17.01
CA LEU A 185 5.16 -1.54 -15.89
C LEU A 185 5.72 -2.68 -15.04
N ALA A 186 4.93 -3.72 -14.74
CA ALA A 186 5.39 -4.88 -13.96
C ALA A 186 6.58 -5.57 -14.65
N LYS A 187 6.51 -5.79 -15.98
CA LYS A 187 7.63 -6.32 -16.77
C LYS A 187 8.86 -5.41 -16.71
N GLN A 188 8.66 -4.10 -16.95
CA GLN A 188 9.75 -3.12 -16.90
C GLN A 188 10.37 -2.99 -15.50
N TRP A 189 9.59 -3.23 -14.46
CA TRP A 189 10.06 -3.20 -13.07
C TRP A 189 10.73 -4.52 -12.65
N GLY A 190 10.67 -5.54 -13.51
CA GLY A 190 11.43 -6.78 -13.40
C GLY A 190 10.65 -7.93 -12.76
N PHE A 191 9.33 -7.99 -12.93
CA PHE A 191 8.58 -9.23 -12.70
C PHE A 191 9.05 -10.29 -13.71
N ASP A 192 9.01 -11.56 -13.34
CA ASP A 192 9.43 -12.64 -14.21
C ASP A 192 8.50 -12.75 -15.43
N ASP A 193 7.18 -12.53 -15.23
CA ASP A 193 6.24 -12.19 -16.31
C ASP A 193 5.00 -11.45 -15.78
N SER A 194 4.18 -10.92 -16.70
CA SER A 194 2.87 -10.33 -16.37
C SER A 194 1.94 -10.35 -17.58
N PHE A 195 0.61 -10.44 -17.32
CA PHE A 195 -0.38 -10.69 -18.35
C PHE A 195 -1.63 -9.84 -18.14
N LEU A 196 -2.31 -9.52 -19.24
CA LEU A 196 -3.62 -8.89 -19.21
C LEU A 196 -4.68 -9.94 -18.87
N VAL A 197 -5.62 -9.64 -17.97
CA VAL A 197 -6.69 -10.57 -17.58
C VAL A 197 -7.66 -10.93 -18.72
N THR A 198 -7.70 -10.11 -19.78
CA THR A 198 -8.52 -10.35 -20.97
C THR A 198 -7.75 -11.03 -22.11
N ASP A 199 -6.51 -11.48 -21.87
CA ASP A 199 -5.74 -12.22 -22.88
C ASP A 199 -6.40 -13.58 -23.12
N GLU A 200 -6.77 -13.88 -24.36
CA GLU A 200 -7.43 -15.14 -24.75
C GLU A 200 -6.56 -16.38 -24.45
N LYS A 201 -5.25 -16.21 -24.28
CA LYS A 201 -4.27 -17.24 -23.95
C LYS A 201 -3.75 -17.14 -22.52
N LEU A 202 -4.50 -16.48 -21.64
CA LEU A 202 -4.05 -16.28 -20.25
C LEU A 202 -3.75 -17.62 -19.57
N ASP A 203 -4.66 -18.57 -19.65
CA ASP A 203 -4.51 -19.89 -19.00
C ASP A 203 -3.27 -20.63 -19.51
N GLU A 204 -3.08 -20.69 -20.84
CA GLU A 204 -1.88 -21.31 -21.45
C GLU A 204 -0.58 -20.65 -20.96
N LYS A 205 -0.59 -19.31 -20.78
CA LYS A 205 0.58 -18.55 -20.32
C LYS A 205 0.87 -18.77 -18.85
N LEU A 206 -0.16 -18.83 -18.01
CA LEU A 206 -0.01 -19.10 -16.57
C LEU A 206 0.51 -20.52 -16.33
N ASP A 207 -0.02 -21.51 -17.08
CA ASP A 207 0.44 -22.90 -17.02
C ASP A 207 1.90 -23.02 -17.49
N ALA A 208 2.24 -22.38 -18.61
CA ALA A 208 3.61 -22.37 -19.12
C ALA A 208 4.60 -21.70 -18.16
N PHE A 209 4.20 -20.63 -17.47
CA PHE A 209 5.03 -19.94 -16.48
C PHE A 209 5.45 -20.85 -15.33
N THR A 210 4.57 -21.74 -14.89
CA THR A 210 4.84 -22.72 -13.81
C THR A 210 5.29 -24.08 -14.32
N TYR A 211 5.64 -24.21 -15.61
CA TYR A 211 5.94 -25.49 -16.25
C TYR A 211 4.83 -26.54 -16.09
N ASN A 212 3.59 -26.11 -16.05
CA ASN A 212 2.37 -26.89 -15.79
C ASN A 212 2.32 -27.53 -14.39
N GLU A 213 3.09 -27.04 -13.44
CA GLU A 213 3.06 -27.53 -12.05
C GLU A 213 2.09 -26.74 -11.16
N GLY A 214 1.64 -25.57 -11.61
CA GLY A 214 0.77 -24.67 -10.88
C GLY A 214 1.49 -23.78 -9.86
N PHE A 215 0.81 -22.71 -9.43
CA PHE A 215 1.34 -21.78 -8.44
C PHE A 215 1.27 -22.32 -7.03
N ASP A 216 2.28 -22.04 -6.21
CA ASP A 216 2.30 -22.33 -4.77
C ASP A 216 1.45 -21.34 -3.98
N GLY A 217 1.17 -20.17 -4.54
CA GLY A 217 0.30 -19.20 -3.91
C GLY A 217 0.01 -17.95 -4.74
N ALA A 218 -0.79 -17.08 -4.14
CA ALA A 218 -1.22 -15.84 -4.76
C ALA A 218 -1.33 -14.69 -3.75
N ILE A 219 -1.18 -13.45 -4.25
CA ILE A 219 -1.58 -12.26 -3.51
C ILE A 219 -2.61 -11.48 -4.34
N VAL A 220 -3.82 -11.33 -3.79
CA VAL A 220 -4.88 -10.50 -4.36
C VAL A 220 -4.78 -9.11 -3.76
N ALA A 221 -4.37 -8.12 -4.57
CA ALA A 221 -3.99 -6.78 -4.11
C ALA A 221 -4.91 -5.67 -4.64
N PHE A 222 -6.22 -5.89 -4.64
CA PHE A 222 -7.23 -4.91 -5.04
C PHE A 222 -8.49 -5.00 -4.18
N GLY A 223 -9.44 -4.09 -4.39
CA GLY A 223 -10.76 -4.09 -3.74
C GLY A 223 -11.88 -4.19 -4.77
N GLY A 224 -13.06 -4.65 -4.33
CA GLY A 224 -14.23 -4.83 -5.17
C GLY A 224 -14.48 -6.28 -5.58
N PRO A 225 -15.30 -6.55 -6.64
CA PRO A 225 -15.61 -7.90 -7.10
C PRO A 225 -14.33 -8.68 -7.46
N ALA A 226 -14.20 -9.90 -7.00
CA ALA A 226 -12.99 -10.71 -7.14
C ALA A 226 -13.26 -12.18 -7.49
N ASP A 227 -14.51 -12.57 -7.79
CA ASP A 227 -14.87 -13.96 -8.08
C ASP A 227 -14.04 -14.49 -9.27
N GLN A 228 -13.99 -13.76 -10.38
CA GLN A 228 -13.21 -14.16 -11.55
C GLN A 228 -11.71 -14.27 -11.26
N ALA A 229 -11.15 -13.35 -10.47
CA ALA A 229 -9.75 -13.42 -10.09
C ALA A 229 -9.45 -14.63 -9.20
N MET A 230 -10.36 -14.96 -8.30
CA MET A 230 -10.25 -16.14 -7.44
C MET A 230 -10.36 -17.43 -8.27
N ASP A 231 -11.29 -17.49 -9.23
CA ASP A 231 -11.41 -18.64 -10.13
C ASP A 231 -10.13 -18.85 -10.94
N THR A 232 -9.57 -17.76 -11.52
CA THR A 232 -8.29 -17.84 -12.24
C THR A 232 -7.18 -18.36 -11.33
N ILE A 233 -7.05 -17.80 -10.11
CA ILE A 233 -6.01 -18.22 -9.16
C ILE A 233 -6.18 -19.69 -8.79
N VAL A 234 -7.37 -20.10 -8.39
CA VAL A 234 -7.62 -21.50 -7.94
C VAL A 234 -7.35 -22.49 -9.05
N ASN A 235 -7.82 -22.20 -10.28
CA ASN A 235 -7.60 -23.09 -11.44
C ASN A 235 -6.11 -23.31 -11.77
N HIS A 236 -5.23 -22.37 -11.40
CA HIS A 236 -3.79 -22.44 -11.69
C HIS A 236 -2.94 -22.71 -10.45
N THR A 237 -3.54 -23.01 -9.27
CA THR A 237 -2.76 -23.48 -8.13
C THR A 237 -2.33 -24.93 -8.32
N ARG A 238 -1.26 -25.31 -7.61
CA ARG A 238 -0.70 -26.66 -7.63
C ARG A 238 -1.76 -27.71 -7.27
N ILE A 239 -1.78 -28.81 -8.01
CA ILE A 239 -2.69 -29.94 -7.79
C ILE A 239 -1.88 -31.11 -7.20
N GLN A 240 -2.32 -31.65 -6.09
CA GLN A 240 -1.73 -32.82 -5.46
C GLN A 240 -2.14 -34.13 -6.19
N PRO A 241 -1.42 -35.27 -5.97
CA PRO A 241 -1.76 -36.54 -6.61
C PRO A 241 -3.17 -37.06 -6.32
N ASP A 242 -3.81 -36.59 -5.25
CA ASP A 242 -5.21 -36.86 -4.89
C ASP A 242 -6.22 -35.94 -5.58
N LEU A 243 -5.75 -35.12 -6.53
CA LEU A 243 -6.50 -34.15 -7.32
C LEU A 243 -6.99 -32.94 -6.52
N HIS A 244 -6.47 -32.70 -5.32
CA HIS A 244 -6.80 -31.53 -4.55
C HIS A 244 -5.87 -30.34 -4.87
N HIS A 245 -6.46 -29.18 -5.07
CA HIS A 245 -5.72 -27.92 -5.16
C HIS A 245 -5.10 -27.56 -3.80
N THR A 246 -3.88 -27.03 -3.82
CA THR A 246 -3.15 -26.60 -2.62
C THR A 246 -2.41 -25.29 -2.89
N GLY A 247 -2.13 -24.56 -1.83
CA GLY A 247 -1.39 -23.29 -1.90
C GLY A 247 -1.86 -22.28 -0.89
N THR A 248 -1.24 -21.12 -0.90
CA THR A 248 -1.60 -20.01 0.02
C THR A 248 -2.08 -18.80 -0.77
N VAL A 249 -3.33 -18.39 -0.58
CA VAL A 249 -3.89 -17.17 -1.16
C VAL A 249 -4.00 -16.09 -0.10
N VAL A 250 -3.28 -14.99 -0.28
CA VAL A 250 -3.32 -13.84 0.62
C VAL A 250 -4.13 -12.71 0.00
N THR A 251 -5.14 -12.21 0.73
CA THR A 251 -5.92 -11.05 0.29
C THR A 251 -5.45 -9.78 0.98
N VAL A 252 -5.18 -8.73 0.20
CA VAL A 252 -4.83 -7.38 0.65
C VAL A 252 -5.85 -6.39 0.10
N GLY A 253 -6.33 -5.47 0.93
CA GLY A 253 -7.43 -4.61 0.53
C GLY A 253 -8.78 -5.22 0.90
N TRP A 254 -9.77 -5.06 0.01
CA TRP A 254 -11.15 -5.46 0.26
C TRP A 254 -11.75 -6.23 -0.93
N PRO A 255 -11.12 -7.32 -1.40
CA PRO A 255 -11.71 -8.15 -2.44
C PRO A 255 -12.99 -8.78 -1.89
N LYS A 256 -14.01 -8.84 -2.76
CA LYS A 256 -15.31 -9.47 -2.47
C LYS A 256 -15.48 -10.64 -3.41
N PHE A 257 -15.54 -11.83 -2.88
CA PHE A 257 -15.79 -13.05 -3.63
C PHE A 257 -16.65 -13.99 -2.80
N THR A 258 -17.39 -14.85 -3.49
CA THR A 258 -18.22 -15.85 -2.88
C THR A 258 -17.38 -17.08 -2.55
N TYR A 259 -17.34 -17.46 -1.29
CA TYR A 259 -16.83 -18.76 -0.88
C TYR A 259 -18.00 -19.72 -0.83
N ASP A 260 -18.06 -20.63 -1.80
CA ASP A 260 -18.99 -21.73 -1.80
C ASP A 260 -18.23 -23.00 -1.38
N GLY A 261 -18.60 -23.56 -0.21
CA GLY A 261 -17.97 -24.77 0.33
C GLY A 261 -18.22 -26.02 -0.52
N GLU A 262 -19.16 -25.96 -1.49
CA GLU A 262 -19.38 -27.00 -2.51
C GLU A 262 -18.42 -26.82 -3.71
N ILE A 263 -17.75 -25.69 -3.85
CA ILE A 263 -16.71 -25.53 -4.86
C ILE A 263 -15.53 -26.41 -4.44
N GLY A 264 -15.57 -27.65 -4.87
CA GLY A 264 -14.54 -28.63 -4.64
C GLY A 264 -13.14 -28.29 -5.13
N LYS A 265 -12.93 -27.06 -5.63
CA LYS A 265 -11.67 -26.57 -6.15
C LYS A 265 -10.77 -25.91 -5.11
N MET A 266 -11.34 -25.32 -4.04
CA MET A 266 -10.51 -24.68 -3.00
C MET A 266 -10.00 -25.64 -1.92
N ASN A 267 -10.10 -26.91 -2.09
CA ASN A 267 -9.88 -28.02 -1.17
C ASN A 267 -8.88 -27.74 -0.02
N ASN A 268 -7.56 -27.74 -0.34
CA ASN A 268 -6.48 -27.53 0.63
C ASN A 268 -5.79 -26.16 0.45
N ILE A 269 -6.49 -25.16 -0.10
CA ILE A 269 -5.97 -23.80 -0.23
C ILE A 269 -6.16 -23.04 1.08
N ASP A 270 -5.06 -22.54 1.62
CA ASP A 270 -5.05 -21.63 2.76
C ASP A 270 -5.46 -20.22 2.31
N LEU A 271 -6.63 -19.75 2.73
CA LEU A 271 -7.04 -18.37 2.53
C LEU A 271 -6.63 -17.51 3.72
N ARG A 272 -5.69 -16.58 3.52
CA ARG A 272 -5.13 -15.73 4.57
C ARG A 272 -5.41 -14.26 4.28
N ARG A 273 -5.95 -13.54 5.25
CA ARG A 273 -6.09 -12.09 5.13
C ARG A 273 -4.84 -11.37 5.63
N SER A 274 -4.34 -10.43 4.86
CA SER A 274 -3.35 -9.45 5.30
C SER A 274 -4.02 -8.09 5.54
N SER A 275 -3.80 -7.54 6.71
CA SER A 275 -4.38 -6.26 7.12
C SER A 275 -3.29 -5.38 7.70
N ARG A 276 -3.22 -4.11 7.25
CA ARG A 276 -2.32 -3.12 7.83
C ARG A 276 -0.83 -3.45 7.59
N THR A 277 0.03 -2.88 8.43
CA THR A 277 1.50 -2.89 8.28
C THR A 277 2.20 -3.84 9.25
N GLY A 278 1.44 -4.59 10.03
CA GLY A 278 1.94 -5.46 11.10
C GLY A 278 1.32 -5.15 12.45
N ALA A 279 1.76 -5.86 13.49
CA ALA A 279 1.31 -5.64 14.85
C ALA A 279 1.70 -4.25 15.37
N GLY A 280 0.88 -3.69 16.25
CA GLY A 280 1.07 -2.38 16.89
C GLY A 280 0.24 -1.26 16.26
N TYR A 281 0.04 -1.24 14.97
CA TYR A 281 -0.82 -0.24 14.33
C TYR A 281 -2.28 -0.44 14.75
N HIS A 282 -2.88 0.61 15.33
CA HIS A 282 -4.16 0.68 16.05
C HIS A 282 -4.16 0.06 17.47
N ASP A 283 -2.99 -0.16 18.04
CA ASP A 283 -2.82 -0.29 19.49
C ASP A 283 -2.44 1.08 20.05
N ALA A 284 -3.40 1.79 20.62
CA ALA A 284 -3.23 3.18 21.02
C ALA A 284 -2.12 3.39 22.06
N GLU A 285 -1.92 2.42 22.96
CA GLU A 285 -0.85 2.47 23.96
C GLU A 285 0.51 2.26 23.31
N TRP A 286 0.61 1.26 22.42
CA TRP A 286 1.84 1.00 21.69
C TRP A 286 2.23 2.17 20.79
N GLU A 287 1.27 2.79 20.10
CA GLU A 287 1.54 3.90 19.16
C GLU A 287 2.29 5.06 19.83
N ILE A 288 1.97 5.36 21.09
CA ILE A 288 2.54 6.51 21.82
C ILE A 288 3.70 6.14 22.76
N SER A 289 3.91 4.84 23.05
CA SER A 289 4.81 4.38 24.12
C SER A 289 6.29 4.65 23.88
N GLY A 290 6.72 4.80 22.63
CA GLY A 290 8.14 4.84 22.24
C GLY A 290 8.87 3.51 22.40
N LYS A 291 8.18 2.44 22.80
CA LYS A 291 8.72 1.07 22.95
C LYS A 291 8.05 0.15 21.94
N ASP A 292 8.79 -0.84 21.47
CA ASP A 292 8.24 -1.87 20.61
C ASP A 292 8.01 -3.17 21.39
N TYR A 293 7.17 -4.06 20.84
CA TYR A 293 6.97 -5.38 21.42
C TYR A 293 8.27 -6.18 21.48
N PRO A 294 8.45 -7.03 22.50
CA PRO A 294 9.59 -7.94 22.55
C PRO A 294 9.65 -8.82 21.28
N PRO A 295 10.79 -8.90 20.58
CA PRO A 295 10.90 -9.65 19.31
C PRO A 295 10.58 -11.14 19.43
N VAL A 296 10.75 -11.71 20.63
CA VAL A 296 10.43 -13.12 20.92
C VAL A 296 8.92 -13.39 20.89
N LEU A 297 8.10 -12.38 21.19
CA LEU A 297 6.64 -12.50 21.18
C LEU A 297 6.03 -12.02 19.87
N VAL A 298 6.54 -10.91 19.35
CA VAL A 298 6.09 -10.31 18.09
C VAL A 298 7.31 -10.06 17.21
N ARG A 299 7.60 -10.99 16.31
CA ARG A 299 8.78 -10.90 15.43
C ARG A 299 8.71 -9.68 14.52
N TRP A 300 7.55 -9.40 13.96
CA TRP A 300 7.33 -8.36 12.96
C TRP A 300 6.22 -7.39 13.39
N SER A 301 6.62 -6.35 14.11
CA SER A 301 5.76 -5.19 14.40
C SER A 301 5.72 -4.24 13.20
N THR A 302 4.76 -3.32 13.20
CA THR A 302 4.71 -2.19 12.26
C THR A 302 6.05 -1.43 12.24
N LEU A 303 6.62 -1.15 13.39
CA LEU A 303 7.87 -0.40 13.50
C LEU A 303 9.05 -1.12 12.82
N ARG A 304 9.17 -2.45 13.02
CA ARG A 304 10.22 -3.25 12.36
C ARG A 304 9.99 -3.40 10.86
N ASN A 305 8.73 -3.43 10.42
CA ASN A 305 8.43 -3.40 9.00
C ASN A 305 8.82 -2.05 8.39
N LEU A 306 8.53 -0.93 9.04
CA LEU A 306 8.96 0.40 8.59
C LEU A 306 10.49 0.55 8.56
N ASP A 307 11.19 0.07 9.59
CA ASP A 307 12.66 0.06 9.64
C ASP A 307 13.25 -0.75 8.47
N LEU A 308 12.67 -1.91 8.17
CA LEU A 308 13.11 -2.70 7.01
C LEU A 308 12.81 -2.01 5.68
N CYS A 309 11.67 -1.33 5.54
CA CYS A 309 11.38 -0.52 4.35
C CYS A 309 12.46 0.52 4.12
N MET A 310 12.84 1.29 5.14
CA MET A 310 13.90 2.29 5.03
C MET A 310 15.25 1.66 4.68
N LYS A 311 15.60 0.51 5.25
CA LYS A 311 16.82 -0.24 4.91
C LYS A 311 16.84 -0.74 3.46
N LEU A 312 15.70 -1.17 2.93
CA LEU A 312 15.60 -1.60 1.53
C LEU A 312 15.78 -0.43 0.56
N LEU A 313 15.22 0.73 0.87
CA LEU A 313 15.42 1.97 0.11
C LEU A 313 16.87 2.46 0.22
N GLU A 314 17.44 2.52 1.43
CA GLU A 314 18.83 2.92 1.68
C GLU A 314 19.83 2.10 0.87
N LYS A 315 19.61 0.78 0.82
CA LYS A 315 20.47 -0.17 0.07
C LYS A 315 20.10 -0.28 -1.41
N LYS A 316 19.16 0.53 -1.89
CA LYS A 316 18.67 0.52 -3.29
C LYS A 316 18.23 -0.87 -3.75
N LYS A 317 17.65 -1.66 -2.84
CA LYS A 317 17.10 -2.99 -3.16
C LYS A 317 15.73 -2.89 -3.83
N ILE A 318 14.99 -1.82 -3.55
CA ILE A 318 13.72 -1.48 -4.19
C ILE A 318 13.84 -0.04 -4.68
N ASP A 319 13.46 0.18 -5.94
CA ASP A 319 13.35 1.50 -6.57
C ASP A 319 11.87 1.83 -6.76
N VAL A 320 11.30 2.60 -5.85
CA VAL A 320 9.89 3.00 -5.89
C VAL A 320 9.63 4.22 -6.79
N SER A 321 10.67 4.90 -7.27
CA SER A 321 10.54 6.09 -8.10
C SER A 321 9.75 5.80 -9.39
N LYS A 322 9.89 4.59 -9.94
CA LYS A 322 9.15 4.13 -11.13
C LYS A 322 7.64 3.97 -10.90
N LEU A 323 7.21 3.92 -9.65
CA LEU A 323 5.78 3.81 -9.28
C LEU A 323 5.10 5.18 -9.17
N THR A 324 5.87 6.28 -9.14
CA THR A 324 5.34 7.64 -9.07
C THR A 324 5.06 8.17 -10.47
N THR A 325 3.80 8.45 -10.76
CA THR A 325 3.37 9.00 -12.05
C THR A 325 3.20 10.52 -11.99
N HIS A 326 2.85 11.07 -10.84
CA HIS A 326 2.57 12.51 -10.70
C HIS A 326 3.12 13.08 -9.40
N HIS A 327 3.64 14.32 -9.51
CA HIS A 327 3.95 15.18 -8.39
C HIS A 327 3.05 16.41 -8.45
N ILE A 328 2.31 16.69 -7.38
CA ILE A 328 1.32 17.77 -7.34
C ILE A 328 1.57 18.64 -6.11
N PRO A 329 1.90 19.93 -6.27
CA PRO A 329 1.93 20.83 -5.13
C PRO A 329 0.60 20.81 -4.37
N LEU A 330 0.62 20.59 -3.05
CA LEU A 330 -0.61 20.44 -2.26
C LEU A 330 -1.56 21.62 -2.47
N LYS A 331 -1.03 22.82 -2.56
CA LYS A 331 -1.84 24.06 -2.81
C LYS A 331 -2.60 24.04 -4.15
N ASN A 332 -2.16 23.22 -5.11
CA ASN A 332 -2.74 23.13 -6.45
C ASN A 332 -3.61 21.87 -6.64
N VAL A 333 -3.76 21.05 -5.59
CA VAL A 333 -4.34 19.70 -5.69
C VAL A 333 -5.75 19.69 -6.31
N GLU A 334 -6.59 20.69 -6.01
CA GLU A 334 -7.95 20.81 -6.54
C GLU A 334 -7.95 20.88 -8.07
N MET A 335 -7.07 21.72 -8.63
CA MET A 335 -6.98 21.94 -10.07
C MET A 335 -6.22 20.83 -10.79
N GLU A 336 -5.12 20.34 -10.22
CA GLU A 336 -4.28 19.34 -10.90
C GLU A 336 -4.92 17.95 -10.93
N ILE A 337 -5.61 17.55 -9.85
CA ILE A 337 -6.35 16.28 -9.85
C ILE A 337 -7.47 16.32 -10.89
N ASP A 338 -8.16 17.43 -11.03
CA ASP A 338 -9.24 17.58 -12.03
C ASP A 338 -8.74 17.38 -13.47
N LYS A 339 -7.47 17.74 -13.76
CA LYS A 339 -6.86 17.56 -15.10
C LYS A 339 -6.47 16.12 -15.40
N ILE A 340 -6.00 15.36 -14.39
CA ILE A 340 -5.43 14.03 -14.62
C ILE A 340 -6.46 12.91 -14.48
N ILE A 341 -7.53 13.14 -13.70
CA ILE A 341 -8.49 12.10 -13.32
C ILE A 341 -9.33 11.57 -14.49
N ASP A 342 -9.35 12.27 -15.61
CA ASP A 342 -10.05 11.83 -16.82
C ASP A 342 -9.32 10.65 -17.52
N HIS A 343 -8.08 10.33 -17.08
CA HIS A 343 -7.27 9.20 -17.55
C HIS A 343 -6.78 8.35 -16.38
N PRO A 344 -7.69 7.73 -15.59
CA PRO A 344 -7.35 7.03 -14.37
C PRO A 344 -6.44 5.82 -14.59
N GLU A 345 -6.48 5.20 -15.79
CA GLU A 345 -5.61 4.10 -16.19
C GLU A 345 -4.11 4.48 -16.19
N LYS A 346 -3.79 5.76 -16.42
CA LYS A 346 -2.41 6.30 -16.44
C LYS A 346 -1.91 6.73 -15.07
N ILE A 347 -2.80 6.75 -14.05
CA ILE A 347 -2.44 7.21 -12.71
C ILE A 347 -2.08 6.03 -11.83
N LEU A 348 -0.88 6.04 -11.26
CA LEU A 348 -0.47 5.06 -10.26
C LEU A 348 -0.13 5.76 -8.93
N GLY A 349 1.12 6.12 -8.69
CA GLY A 349 1.53 6.87 -7.50
C GLY A 349 1.40 8.38 -7.73
N VAL A 350 0.69 9.05 -6.85
CA VAL A 350 0.56 10.51 -6.83
C VAL A 350 1.12 11.03 -5.52
N ILE A 351 2.12 11.88 -5.59
CA ILE A 351 2.74 12.51 -4.42
C ILE A 351 2.30 13.96 -4.34
N PHE A 352 1.72 14.34 -3.21
CA PHE A 352 1.47 15.74 -2.89
C PHE A 352 2.70 16.35 -2.22
N GLU A 353 3.11 17.53 -2.68
CA GLU A 353 4.31 18.26 -2.28
C GLU A 353 3.97 19.52 -1.48
N ASN A 354 4.71 19.78 -0.39
CA ASN A 354 4.56 20.98 0.44
C ASN A 354 5.76 21.93 0.33
#